data_ec045751482df1ffa85534c64d3ab30a
#
_entry.id   ec045751482df1ffa85534c64d3ab30a
#
_cell.length_a   1.000
_cell.length_b   1.000
_cell.length_c   1.000
_cell.angle_alpha   90.00
_cell.angle_beta   90.00
_cell.angle_gamma   90.00
#
_symmetry.space_group_name_H-M   'P 1'
#
loop_
_entity.id
_entity.type
_entity.pdbx_description
1 polymer ?
#
loop_
_entity_poly.entity_id
_entity_poly.type
_entity_poly.pdbx_seq_one_letter_code
_entity_poly.pdbx_strand_id
1 'polypeptide(L)'
;MNVTVLGDGGWGTALATVLAGNSVPVTMWGAFPDYLEEMAATRTNHRFLPGVELPKEILFEPDLGKAVVNADVILLAVPTQYLRNVLEKFQPFFEVRKHHILNVAKGIEEKSLKRISEITLDILGPHS
;
A
#
# COMPACT_ATOMS: atom_id res chain seq x y z
N MET A 1 -9.68 13.20 3.14
CA MET A 1 -9.14 11.90 3.60
C MET A 1 -8.02 11.49 2.68
N ASN A 2 -6.85 11.27 3.23
CA ASN A 2 -5.68 10.85 2.44
C ASN A 2 -5.46 9.35 2.59
N VAL A 3 -5.28 8.68 1.46
CA VAL A 3 -5.05 7.23 1.42
C VAL A 3 -3.65 6.94 0.93
N THR A 4 -2.92 6.08 1.65
CA THR A 4 -1.66 5.53 1.17
C THR A 4 -1.85 4.04 0.88
N VAL A 5 -1.52 3.64 -0.33
CA VAL A 5 -1.56 2.23 -0.75
C VAL A 5 -0.17 1.65 -0.57
N LEU A 6 -0.04 0.65 0.27
CA LEU A 6 1.20 -0.10 0.44
C LEU A 6 1.16 -1.30 -0.49
N GLY A 7 1.88 -1.21 -1.58
CA GLY A 7 1.94 -2.22 -2.61
C GLY A 7 1.65 -1.67 -4.00
N ASP A 8 2.45 -2.07 -4.97
CA ASP A 8 2.37 -1.61 -6.35
C ASP A 8 1.96 -2.71 -7.34
N GLY A 9 1.36 -3.78 -6.84
CA GLY A 9 0.82 -4.84 -7.68
C GLY A 9 -0.44 -4.40 -8.43
N GLY A 10 -1.01 -5.31 -9.23
CA GLY A 10 -2.18 -5.00 -10.04
C GLY A 10 -3.39 -4.56 -9.24
N TRP A 11 -3.68 -5.27 -8.14
CA TRP A 11 -4.83 -4.96 -7.30
C TRP A 11 -4.69 -3.61 -6.59
N GLY A 12 -3.52 -3.34 -5.98
CA GLY A 12 -3.26 -2.05 -5.34
C GLY A 12 -3.32 -0.89 -6.32
N THR A 13 -2.74 -1.07 -7.49
CA THR A 13 -2.77 -0.06 -8.56
C THR A 13 -4.18 0.21 -9.05
N ALA A 14 -4.99 -0.84 -9.24
CA ALA A 14 -6.38 -0.70 -9.66
C ALA A 14 -7.19 0.10 -8.63
N LEU A 15 -7.02 -0.22 -7.35
CA LEU A 15 -7.71 0.51 -6.27
C LEU A 15 -7.27 1.97 -6.19
N ALA A 16 -5.97 2.23 -6.33
CA ALA A 16 -5.46 3.61 -6.36
C ALA A 16 -6.08 4.40 -7.51
N THR A 17 -6.22 3.77 -8.67
CA THR A 17 -6.84 4.39 -9.85
C THR A 17 -8.31 4.74 -9.59
N VAL A 18 -9.06 3.83 -8.97
CA VAL A 18 -10.46 4.08 -8.62
C VAL A 18 -10.58 5.23 -7.62
N LEU A 19 -9.74 5.23 -6.58
CA LEU A 19 -9.77 6.28 -5.57
C LEU A 19 -9.43 7.64 -6.17
N ALA A 20 -8.39 7.72 -6.98
CA ALA A 20 -8.00 8.97 -7.63
C ALA A 20 -9.09 9.46 -8.57
N GLY A 21 -9.78 8.54 -9.28
CA GLY A 21 -10.91 8.88 -10.12
C GLY A 21 -12.09 9.45 -9.35
N ASN A 22 -12.19 9.18 -8.07
CA ASN A 22 -13.21 9.73 -7.17
C ASN A 22 -12.69 10.92 -6.35
N SER A 23 -11.60 11.53 -6.80
CA SER A 23 -11.01 12.72 -6.17
C SER A 23 -10.48 12.50 -4.76
N VAL A 24 -10.12 11.26 -4.43
CA VAL A 24 -9.47 10.94 -3.16
C VAL A 24 -7.96 11.08 -3.34
N PRO A 25 -7.26 11.87 -2.51
CA PRO A 25 -5.81 11.96 -2.57
C PRO A 25 -5.18 10.61 -2.25
N VAL A 26 -4.35 10.09 -3.17
CA VAL A 26 -3.74 8.77 -3.05
C VAL A 26 -2.23 8.88 -3.23
N THR A 27 -1.50 8.24 -2.34
CA THR A 27 -0.06 8.01 -2.47
C THR A 27 0.17 6.50 -2.57
N MET A 28 1.00 6.08 -3.50
CA MET A 28 1.40 4.68 -3.63
C MET A 28 2.85 4.50 -3.18
N TRP A 29 3.06 3.46 -2.41
CA TRP A 29 4.39 3.01 -2.03
C TRP A 29 4.60 1.58 -2.53
N GLY A 30 5.81 1.28 -3.00
CA GLY A 30 6.22 -0.06 -3.40
C GLY A 30 7.62 -0.35 -2.90
N ALA A 31 7.96 -1.65 -2.81
CA ALA A 31 9.23 -2.09 -2.25
C ALA A 31 10.44 -1.87 -3.19
N PHE A 32 10.19 -1.59 -4.46
CA PHE A 32 11.24 -1.40 -5.46
C PHE A 32 11.21 0.05 -5.96
N PRO A 33 12.09 0.91 -5.41
CA PRO A 33 12.07 2.35 -5.75
C PRO A 33 12.22 2.64 -7.24
N ASP A 34 13.06 1.88 -7.94
CA ASP A 34 13.28 2.09 -9.37
C ASP A 34 12.02 1.83 -10.19
N TYR A 35 11.29 0.78 -9.85
CA TYR A 35 10.03 0.46 -10.54
C TYR A 35 8.95 1.50 -10.22
N LEU A 36 8.88 1.95 -8.99
CA LEU A 36 7.93 2.97 -8.57
C LEU A 36 8.19 4.29 -9.33
N GLU A 37 9.45 4.66 -9.47
CA GLU A 37 9.85 5.84 -10.22
C GLU A 37 9.49 5.72 -11.69
N GLU A 38 9.66 4.54 -12.28
CA GLU A 38 9.26 4.24 -13.66
C GLU A 38 7.74 4.41 -13.83
N MET A 39 6.94 3.90 -12.88
CA MET A 39 5.50 4.07 -12.89
C MET A 39 5.11 5.56 -12.86
N ALA A 40 5.80 6.36 -12.05
CA ALA A 40 5.55 7.79 -11.95
C ALA A 40 5.86 8.49 -13.27
N ALA A 41 6.95 8.09 -13.93
CA ALA A 41 7.38 8.70 -15.19
C ALA A 41 6.49 8.32 -16.37
N THR A 42 6.11 7.05 -16.47
CA THR A 42 5.34 6.52 -17.61
C THR A 42 3.84 6.57 -17.39
N ARG A 43 3.38 6.71 -16.15
CA ARG A 43 1.98 6.63 -15.76
C ARG A 43 1.33 5.31 -16.16
N THR A 44 2.12 4.23 -16.10
CA THR A 44 1.63 2.87 -16.35
C THR A 44 2.27 1.89 -15.38
N ASN A 45 1.57 0.81 -15.09
CA ASN A 45 2.10 -0.32 -14.35
C ASN A 45 2.14 -1.51 -15.31
N HIS A 46 3.17 -1.56 -16.15
CA HIS A 46 3.24 -2.51 -17.26
C HIS A 46 3.37 -3.96 -16.81
N ARG A 47 3.89 -4.22 -15.62
CA ARG A 47 4.07 -5.58 -15.10
C ARG A 47 2.77 -6.17 -14.57
N PHE A 48 1.97 -5.37 -13.86
CA PHE A 48 0.84 -5.87 -13.08
C PHE A 48 -0.51 -5.35 -13.53
N LEU A 49 -0.56 -4.25 -14.26
CA LEU A 49 -1.81 -3.67 -14.77
C LEU A 49 -1.56 -3.05 -16.15
N PRO A 50 -1.18 -3.88 -17.15
CA PRO A 50 -0.85 -3.37 -18.49
C PRO A 50 -2.05 -2.73 -19.18
N GLY A 51 -1.78 -1.72 -20.01
CA GLY A 51 -2.80 -1.09 -20.84
C GLY A 51 -3.66 -0.05 -20.14
N VAL A 52 -3.39 0.25 -18.86
CA VAL A 52 -4.14 1.25 -18.10
C VAL A 52 -3.25 2.46 -17.86
N GLU A 53 -3.73 3.65 -18.23
CA GLU A 53 -3.06 4.89 -17.91
C GLU A 53 -3.43 5.31 -16.48
N LEU A 54 -2.41 5.57 -15.66
CA LEU A 54 -2.62 5.92 -14.26
C LEU A 54 -2.92 7.42 -14.12
N PRO A 55 -3.92 7.81 -13.30
CA PRO A 55 -4.24 9.22 -13.07
C PRO A 55 -3.03 10.03 -12.61
N LYS A 56 -2.96 11.26 -13.07
CA LYS A 56 -1.85 12.18 -12.72
C LYS A 56 -1.84 12.53 -11.24
N GLU A 57 -2.98 12.42 -10.59
CA GLU A 57 -3.18 12.77 -9.18
C GLU A 57 -2.56 11.75 -8.22
N ILE A 58 -2.26 10.55 -8.69
CA ILE A 58 -1.60 9.54 -7.86
C ILE A 58 -0.14 9.97 -7.62
N LEU A 59 0.24 10.07 -6.35
CA LEU A 59 1.63 10.33 -5.96
C LEU A 59 2.34 9.00 -5.73
N PHE A 60 3.59 8.93 -6.14
CA PHE A 60 4.43 7.74 -5.93
C PHE A 60 5.57 8.14 -5.00
N GLU A 61 5.65 7.50 -3.84
CA GLU A 61 6.65 7.84 -2.83
C GLU A 61 7.44 6.59 -2.43
N PRO A 62 8.73 6.51 -2.75
CA PRO A 62 9.56 5.35 -2.39
C PRO A 62 9.95 5.31 -0.91
N ASP A 63 9.92 6.44 -0.21
CA ASP A 63 10.22 6.50 1.22
C ASP A 63 8.95 6.18 2.02
N LEU A 64 8.96 5.06 2.74
CA LEU A 64 7.78 4.60 3.46
C LEU A 64 7.30 5.61 4.52
N GLY A 65 8.22 6.19 5.27
CA GLY A 65 7.86 7.20 6.27
C GLY A 65 7.16 8.41 5.65
N LYS A 66 7.67 8.90 4.53
CA LYS A 66 7.06 10.02 3.82
C LYS A 66 5.72 9.64 3.20
N ALA A 67 5.61 8.40 2.73
CA ALA A 67 4.38 7.93 2.09
C ALA A 67 3.21 7.89 3.07
N VAL A 68 3.45 7.64 4.36
CA VAL A 68 2.38 7.45 5.35
C VAL A 68 2.18 8.63 6.29
N VAL A 69 3.07 9.62 6.28
CA VAL A 69 3.04 10.70 7.28
C VAL A 69 1.72 11.48 7.28
N ASN A 70 1.12 11.69 6.13
CA ASN A 70 -0.15 12.43 6.00
C ASN A 70 -1.35 11.53 5.74
N ALA A 71 -1.18 10.22 5.83
CA ALA A 71 -2.26 9.28 5.53
C ALA A 71 -3.25 9.17 6.68
N ASP A 72 -4.52 9.07 6.34
CA ASP A 72 -5.59 8.73 7.27
C ASP A 72 -5.91 7.24 7.16
N VAL A 73 -5.85 6.69 5.95
CA VAL A 73 -6.10 5.28 5.68
C VAL A 73 -4.85 4.66 5.06
N ILE A 74 -4.43 3.53 5.62
CA ILE A 74 -3.35 2.70 5.08
C ILE A 74 -4.01 1.47 4.47
N LEU A 75 -3.89 1.35 3.15
CA LEU A 75 -4.50 0.26 2.40
C LEU A 75 -3.43 -0.79 2.11
N LEU A 76 -3.57 -1.97 2.71
CA LEU A 76 -2.59 -3.04 2.57
C LEU A 76 -2.90 -3.87 1.33
N ALA A 77 -2.07 -3.74 0.31
CA ALA A 77 -2.21 -4.44 -0.97
C ALA A 77 -0.95 -5.26 -1.32
N VAL A 78 -0.12 -5.53 -0.34
CA VAL A 78 1.10 -6.32 -0.50
C VAL A 78 0.75 -7.80 -0.47
N PRO A 79 1.34 -8.65 -1.35
CA PRO A 79 1.14 -10.09 -1.25
C PRO A 79 1.50 -10.61 0.14
N THR A 80 0.75 -11.60 0.62
CA THR A 80 0.86 -12.11 2.00
C THR A 80 2.29 -12.53 2.35
N GLN A 81 3.02 -13.12 1.40
CA GLN A 81 4.39 -13.58 1.61
C GLN A 81 5.37 -12.45 1.95
N TYR A 82 5.04 -11.20 1.60
CA TYR A 82 5.88 -10.03 1.88
C TYR A 82 5.31 -9.13 2.96
N LEU A 83 4.08 -9.39 3.38
CA LEU A 83 3.32 -8.47 4.24
C LEU A 83 3.99 -8.24 5.58
N ARG A 84 4.47 -9.31 6.23
CA ARG A 84 5.13 -9.18 7.55
C ARG A 84 6.33 -8.25 7.47
N ASN A 85 7.18 -8.41 6.46
CA ASN A 85 8.35 -7.56 6.27
C ASN A 85 7.97 -6.09 6.06
N VAL A 86 6.96 -5.84 5.24
CA VAL A 86 6.48 -4.47 4.99
C VAL A 86 5.90 -3.86 6.26
N LEU A 87 5.11 -4.62 7.01
CA LEU A 87 4.53 -4.13 8.28
C LEU A 87 5.60 -3.85 9.32
N GLU A 88 6.66 -4.64 9.38
CA GLU A 88 7.79 -4.39 10.28
C GLU A 88 8.47 -3.05 9.93
N LYS A 89 8.62 -2.75 8.65
CA LYS A 89 9.18 -1.46 8.19
C LYS A 89 8.23 -0.30 8.46
N PHE A 90 6.93 -0.53 8.39
CA PHE A 90 5.92 0.48 8.63
C PHE A 90 5.71 0.76 10.12
N GLN A 91 5.91 -0.23 10.97
CA GLN A 91 5.60 -0.17 12.40
C GLN A 91 6.15 1.09 13.11
N PRO A 92 7.40 1.55 12.84
CA PRO A 92 7.90 2.77 13.48
C PRO A 92 7.11 4.04 13.14
N PHE A 93 6.37 4.03 12.03
CA PHE A 93 5.59 5.19 11.56
C PHE A 93 4.11 5.07 11.87
N PHE A 94 3.68 3.93 12.39
CA PHE A 94 2.27 3.66 12.66
C PHE A 94 1.77 4.47 13.85
N GLU A 95 0.67 5.19 13.65
CA GLU A 95 0.00 5.97 14.70
C GLU A 95 -1.43 5.45 14.85
N VAL A 96 -1.70 4.72 15.93
CA VAL A 96 -2.97 4.03 16.15
C VAL A 96 -4.18 4.98 16.13
N ARG A 97 -3.99 6.23 16.53
CA ARG A 97 -5.07 7.22 16.57
C ARG A 97 -5.33 7.89 15.22
N LYS A 98 -4.37 7.81 14.32
CA LYS A 98 -4.44 8.47 13.02
C LYS A 98 -4.68 7.50 11.87
N HIS A 99 -3.95 6.40 11.86
CA HIS A 99 -3.97 5.46 10.75
C HIS A 99 -5.06 4.40 10.91
N HIS A 100 -5.97 4.35 9.94
CA HIS A 100 -6.93 3.26 9.83
C HIS A 100 -6.41 2.25 8.82
N ILE A 101 -6.28 1.00 9.24
CA ILE A 101 -5.73 -0.06 8.40
C ILE A 101 -6.87 -0.74 7.66
N LEU A 102 -6.81 -0.72 6.32
CA LEU A 102 -7.75 -1.43 5.46
C LEU A 102 -6.98 -2.48 4.68
N ASN A 103 -7.38 -3.72 4.85
CA ASN A 103 -6.70 -4.85 4.25
C ASN A 103 -7.44 -5.33 2.99
N VAL A 104 -6.76 -5.29 1.84
CA VAL A 104 -7.30 -5.79 0.57
C VAL A 104 -6.47 -6.93 0.01
N ALA A 105 -5.39 -7.31 0.68
CA ALA A 105 -4.59 -8.47 0.32
C ALA A 105 -5.32 -9.75 0.73
N LYS A 106 -4.99 -10.86 0.08
CA LYS A 106 -5.62 -12.16 0.34
C LYS A 106 -4.55 -13.22 0.63
N GLY A 107 -4.94 -14.24 1.40
CA GLY A 107 -4.11 -15.38 1.68
C GLY A 107 -3.73 -15.54 3.13
N ILE A 108 -2.83 -16.48 3.38
CA ILE A 108 -2.28 -16.75 4.69
C ILE A 108 -0.76 -16.79 4.60
N GLU A 109 -0.09 -16.52 5.71
CA GLU A 109 1.36 -16.60 5.78
C GLU A 109 1.80 -18.07 5.81
N GLU A 110 2.70 -18.47 4.90
CA GLU A 110 3.09 -19.88 4.73
C GLU A 110 3.70 -20.49 5.98
N LYS A 111 4.57 -19.75 6.66
CA LYS A 111 5.30 -20.28 7.84
C LYS A 111 4.42 -20.40 9.08
N SER A 112 3.62 -19.38 9.36
CA SER A 112 2.79 -19.32 10.57
C SER A 112 1.35 -19.75 10.32
N LEU A 113 0.92 -19.84 9.06
CA LEU A 113 -0.46 -20.08 8.62
C LEU A 113 -1.43 -19.00 9.13
N LYS A 114 -0.91 -17.82 9.44
CA LYS A 114 -1.73 -16.71 9.94
C LYS A 114 -2.38 -15.95 8.80
N ARG A 115 -3.61 -15.49 9.04
CA ARG A 115 -4.30 -14.59 8.14
C ARG A 115 -3.70 -13.19 8.25
N ILE A 116 -3.98 -12.35 7.27
CA ILE A 116 -3.42 -11.00 7.20
C ILE A 116 -3.78 -10.16 8.43
N SER A 117 -5.02 -10.26 8.92
CA SER A 117 -5.45 -9.56 10.13
C SER A 117 -4.64 -9.99 11.35
N GLU A 118 -4.29 -11.28 11.44
CA GLU A 118 -3.48 -11.81 12.53
C GLU A 118 -2.03 -11.34 12.44
N ILE A 119 -1.46 -11.31 11.23
CA ILE A 119 -0.11 -10.79 11.00
C ILE A 119 -0.06 -9.30 11.37
N THR A 120 -1.06 -8.54 10.97
CA THR A 120 -1.14 -7.11 11.26
C THR A 120 -1.22 -6.88 12.77
N LEU A 121 -2.03 -7.67 13.48
CA LEU A 121 -2.14 -7.59 14.92
C LEU A 121 -0.83 -7.93 15.63
N ASP A 122 -0.11 -8.96 15.14
CA ASP A 122 1.18 -9.36 15.70
C ASP A 122 2.20 -8.22 15.65
N ILE A 123 2.23 -7.46 14.56
CA ILE A 123 3.27 -6.45 14.32
C ILE A 123 2.88 -5.09 14.84
N LEU A 124 1.66 -4.64 14.54
CA LEU A 124 1.20 -3.31 14.89
C LEU A 124 0.50 -3.24 16.25
N GLY A 125 0.11 -4.39 16.79
CA GLY A 125 -0.69 -4.43 18.02
C GLY A 125 -2.16 -4.08 17.77
N PRO A 126 -2.98 -3.96 18.83
CA PRO A 126 -4.39 -3.61 18.69
C PRO A 126 -4.58 -2.28 17.95
N HIS A 127 -5.49 -2.29 16.98
CA HIS A 127 -5.79 -1.11 16.16
C HIS A 127 -7.23 -1.18 15.65
N SER A 128 -7.71 -0.08 15.11
CA SER A 128 -9.05 -0.03 14.52
C SER A 128 -9.04 -0.27 13.02
#